data_d61ddc15b0a59506bfd58ab1ef25e52e
#
_entry.id   d61ddc15b0a59506bfd58ab1ef25e52e
#
_cell.length_a   1.000
_cell.length_b   1.000
_cell.length_c   1.000
_cell.angle_alpha   90.00
_cell.angle_beta   90.00
_cell.angle_gamma   90.00
#
_symmetry.space_group_name_H-M   'P 1'
#
loop_
_entity.id
_entity.type
_entity.pdbx_description
1 polymer ?
#
loop_
_entity_poly.entity_id
_entity_poly.type
_entity_poly.pdbx_seq_one_letter_code
_entity_poly.pdbx_strand_id
1 'polypeptide(L)'
;KSIFINNERLEFETIIGDSKTHEITVEIEAESYNFHVSFIRWNEKIKENYIAYFLDNDMYERFEKTTTLNKKDTGFHHSVCVVSDYFNNFEPNELGGGIALDGTRNQKDKIFIKLSKQLKDFLLAQEKLYINEIGAAELISRYQNNGVIRESKNSYDAIIVEDLISTIKCIYCVEPRIFTNLRVDQAKTLIGFLELLLQTDKREDVLAILENVVKLSDEERHSLVEVLQYTELSRITKVIQLLQSRCVTISALKKAVYNKELGVNEVDDLQVLISNAFWIFGEEYNIVTEAEPDFEQALNEYIEKVHLKVKGVSKTRGNKAKLDHIDKNKEMDIFAFRQNISSKTIENIVIELKHPNIKLGEVEVSQVKTYMNVITSAPDFNAPNMSWRFYLVGNDFDSSSYIHREIQSNQHWGKSGLIQHIEENGITYEIYVKKWSELFSDFEIRHNFLLSKLEMKRKALMAHPSSRSEVHQIVSSNNE
;
A
#
# COMPACT_ATOMS: atom_id res chain seq x y z
N LYS A 1 42.81 -8.97 37.58
CA LYS A 1 44.11 -9.54 37.20
C LYS A 1 44.75 -8.59 36.19
N SER A 2 46.01 -8.12 36.44
CA SER A 2 46.77 -7.31 35.48
C SER A 2 47.61 -8.24 34.62
N ILE A 3 47.59 -8.04 33.30
CA ILE A 3 48.45 -8.79 32.37
C ILE A 3 49.61 -7.85 31.99
N PHE A 4 50.82 -8.38 31.96
CA PHE A 4 52.03 -7.69 31.55
C PHE A 4 52.63 -8.39 30.34
N ILE A 5 52.99 -7.63 29.31
CA ILE A 5 53.74 -8.09 28.14
C ILE A 5 55.04 -7.27 28.11
N ASN A 6 56.20 -7.96 28.15
CA ASN A 6 57.53 -7.32 28.16
C ASN A 6 57.69 -6.26 29.27
N ASN A 7 57.19 -6.52 30.49
CA ASN A 7 57.15 -5.62 31.64
C ASN A 7 56.23 -4.36 31.51
N GLU A 8 55.51 -4.22 30.41
CA GLU A 8 54.47 -3.19 30.27
C GLU A 8 53.11 -3.76 30.63
N ARG A 9 52.37 -3.04 31.48
CA ARG A 9 51.00 -3.41 31.85
C ARG A 9 50.09 -3.20 30.64
N LEU A 10 49.35 -4.24 30.28
CA LEU A 10 48.37 -4.16 29.23
C LEU A 10 47.19 -3.34 29.73
N GLU A 11 46.97 -2.17 29.16
CA GLU A 11 45.82 -1.32 29.46
C GLU A 11 44.64 -1.75 28.60
N PHE A 12 43.72 -2.54 29.17
CA PHE A 12 42.51 -3.01 28.48
C PHE A 12 41.57 -1.88 28.15
N GLU A 13 41.67 -0.73 28.81
CA GLU A 13 40.80 0.43 28.65
C GLU A 13 40.87 0.99 27.21
N THR A 14 42.00 0.86 26.54
CA THR A 14 42.17 1.33 25.15
C THR A 14 41.49 0.42 24.11
N ILE A 15 41.25 -0.83 24.46
CA ILE A 15 40.68 -1.85 23.58
C ILE A 15 39.16 -1.97 23.80
N ILE A 16 38.66 -1.61 24.98
CA ILE A 16 37.24 -1.63 25.32
C ILE A 16 36.59 -0.35 24.81
N GLY A 17 35.66 -0.49 23.88
CA GLY A 17 34.91 0.63 23.35
C GLY A 17 33.67 0.99 24.18
N ASP A 18 33.01 -0.01 24.77
CA ASP A 18 31.88 0.15 25.68
C ASP A 18 31.71 -1.11 26.55
N SER A 19 31.17 -0.97 27.74
CA SER A 19 30.80 -2.10 28.59
C SER A 19 29.51 -1.82 29.35
N LYS A 20 28.60 -2.80 29.36
CA LYS A 20 27.33 -2.71 30.06
C LYS A 20 27.03 -3.99 30.83
N THR A 21 26.37 -3.83 31.95
CA THR A 21 25.78 -4.93 32.71
C THR A 21 24.26 -4.91 32.57
N HIS A 22 23.67 -6.06 32.43
CA HIS A 22 22.21 -6.23 32.28
C HIS A 22 21.76 -7.46 33.04
N GLU A 23 20.55 -7.43 33.61
CA GLU A 23 19.97 -8.59 34.28
C GLU A 23 18.84 -9.14 33.42
N ILE A 24 18.88 -10.46 33.20
CA ILE A 24 17.82 -11.18 32.52
C ILE A 24 17.21 -12.16 33.52
N THR A 25 15.93 -12.00 33.80
CA THR A 25 15.14 -12.96 34.58
C THR A 25 14.34 -13.86 33.67
N VAL A 26 14.46 -15.16 33.82
CA VAL A 26 13.69 -16.14 33.07
C VAL A 26 12.83 -16.93 34.03
N GLU A 27 11.52 -16.85 33.86
CA GLU A 27 10.52 -17.60 34.65
C GLU A 27 9.81 -18.59 33.75
N ILE A 28 9.75 -19.87 34.13
CA ILE A 28 9.01 -20.92 33.46
C ILE A 28 8.38 -21.82 34.53
N GLU A 29 7.06 -21.91 34.51
CA GLU A 29 6.27 -22.69 35.47
C GLU A 29 6.50 -22.21 36.91
N ALA A 30 7.15 -23.01 37.76
CA ALA A 30 7.51 -22.67 39.14
C ALA A 30 9.02 -22.33 39.33
N GLU A 31 9.79 -22.31 38.26
CA GLU A 31 11.23 -22.04 38.31
C GLU A 31 11.53 -20.61 37.80
N SER A 32 12.39 -19.88 38.55
CA SER A 32 12.85 -18.54 38.19
C SER A 32 14.37 -18.48 38.38
N TYR A 33 15.09 -18.00 37.37
CA TYR A 33 16.52 -17.80 37.37
C TYR A 33 16.89 -16.40 36.94
N ASN A 34 17.88 -15.82 37.64
CA ASN A 34 18.47 -14.54 37.27
C ASN A 34 19.81 -14.78 36.58
N PHE A 35 20.02 -14.09 35.49
CA PHE A 35 21.23 -14.15 34.68
C PHE A 35 21.86 -12.77 34.63
N HIS A 36 23.08 -12.65 35.18
CA HIS A 36 23.88 -11.44 35.14
C HIS A 36 24.66 -11.40 33.83
N VAL A 37 24.28 -10.51 32.94
CA VAL A 37 24.87 -10.35 31.59
C VAL A 37 25.89 -9.21 31.62
N SER A 38 27.15 -9.50 31.36
CA SER A 38 28.21 -8.52 31.14
C SER A 38 28.50 -8.46 29.64
N PHE A 39 28.13 -7.35 29.01
CA PHE A 39 28.38 -7.07 27.59
C PHE A 39 29.63 -6.19 27.46
N ILE A 40 30.52 -6.52 26.53
CA ILE A 40 31.72 -5.75 26.20
C ILE A 40 31.72 -5.54 24.67
N ARG A 41 31.79 -4.28 24.26
CA ARG A 41 32.10 -3.90 22.89
C ARG A 41 33.57 -3.58 22.76
N TRP A 42 34.19 -4.17 21.75
CA TRP A 42 35.62 -3.97 21.49
C TRP A 42 35.81 -2.94 20.37
N ASN A 43 36.89 -2.14 20.46
CA ASN A 43 37.26 -1.22 19.39
C ASN A 43 37.83 -1.93 18.16
N GLU A 44 38.38 -3.13 18.38
CA GLU A 44 38.97 -3.95 17.32
C GLU A 44 38.47 -5.39 17.38
N LYS A 45 38.61 -6.13 16.30
CA LYS A 45 38.22 -7.55 16.22
C LYS A 45 39.21 -8.40 16.99
N ILE A 46 38.79 -8.99 18.11
CA ILE A 46 39.64 -9.78 19.01
C ILE A 46 39.70 -11.25 18.61
N LYS A 47 38.59 -11.84 18.16
CA LYS A 47 38.48 -13.22 17.68
C LYS A 47 37.77 -13.29 16.35
N GLU A 48 37.89 -14.41 15.61
CA GLU A 48 37.19 -14.63 14.38
C GLU A 48 35.66 -14.57 14.55
N ASN A 49 35.16 -15.11 15.67
CA ASN A 49 33.74 -15.15 16.00
C ASN A 49 33.47 -14.40 17.32
N TYR A 50 32.29 -13.77 17.37
CA TYR A 50 31.78 -13.17 18.60
C TYR A 50 31.11 -14.23 19.44
N ILE A 51 31.53 -14.34 20.72
CA ILE A 51 31.19 -15.46 21.60
C ILE A 51 30.42 -14.94 22.81
N ALA A 52 29.40 -15.71 23.21
CA ALA A 52 28.74 -15.62 24.49
C ALA A 52 29.27 -16.76 25.38
N TYR A 53 29.83 -16.41 26.53
CA TYR A 53 30.36 -17.31 27.55
C TYR A 53 29.31 -17.46 28.65
N PHE A 54 29.03 -18.69 29.05
CA PHE A 54 28.09 -19.02 30.11
C PHE A 54 28.88 -19.61 31.29
N LEU A 55 28.82 -18.91 32.42
CA LEU A 55 29.64 -19.19 33.61
C LEU A 55 28.75 -19.51 34.81
N ASP A 56 29.25 -20.39 35.68
CA ASP A 56 28.66 -20.62 36.99
C ASP A 56 28.98 -19.49 37.97
N ASN A 57 28.50 -19.61 39.22
CA ASN A 57 28.72 -18.60 40.26
C ASN A 57 30.21 -18.50 40.71
N ASP A 58 30.99 -19.52 40.46
CA ASP A 58 32.43 -19.54 40.74
C ASP A 58 33.26 -19.00 39.56
N MET A 59 32.58 -18.46 38.53
CA MET A 59 33.18 -17.92 37.29
C MET A 59 33.91 -18.98 36.45
N TYR A 60 33.57 -20.25 36.57
CA TYR A 60 34.05 -21.28 35.66
C TYR A 60 33.16 -21.32 34.42
N GLU A 61 33.80 -21.33 33.26
CA GLU A 61 33.09 -21.48 31.98
C GLU A 61 32.50 -22.88 31.88
N ARG A 62 31.18 -22.94 31.69
CA ARG A 62 30.44 -24.19 31.52
C ARG A 62 30.06 -24.42 30.06
N PHE A 63 29.90 -23.35 29.31
CA PHE A 63 29.52 -23.43 27.90
C PHE A 63 29.88 -22.13 27.17
N GLU A 64 30.27 -22.24 25.87
CA GLU A 64 30.39 -21.11 24.98
C GLU A 64 29.54 -21.30 23.74
N LYS A 65 29.05 -20.21 23.17
CA LYS A 65 28.26 -20.23 21.98
C LYS A 65 28.52 -18.98 21.13
N THR A 66 28.66 -19.18 19.82
CA THR A 66 28.74 -18.04 18.90
C THR A 66 27.44 -17.24 18.92
N THR A 67 27.55 -15.92 18.94
CA THR A 67 26.38 -15.02 18.87
C THR A 67 25.75 -15.03 17.46
N THR A 68 24.50 -14.62 17.36
CA THR A 68 23.79 -14.59 16.06
C THR A 68 24.28 -13.49 15.12
N LEU A 69 25.13 -12.56 15.61
CA LEU A 69 25.61 -11.38 14.86
C LEU A 69 26.92 -11.63 14.11
N ASN A 70 27.46 -12.84 14.15
CA ASN A 70 28.73 -13.20 13.48
C ASN A 70 28.72 -13.10 11.95
N LYS A 71 27.52 -13.12 11.33
CA LYS A 71 27.36 -13.04 9.87
C LYS A 71 27.27 -11.61 9.33
N LYS A 72 27.21 -10.63 10.24
CA LYS A 72 27.07 -9.20 9.90
C LYS A 72 28.42 -8.52 10.12
N ASP A 73 29.06 -8.10 9.05
CA ASP A 73 30.31 -7.32 9.12
C ASP A 73 29.98 -5.82 9.31
N THR A 74 29.42 -5.51 10.48
CA THR A 74 29.02 -4.14 10.84
C THR A 74 30.08 -3.40 11.66
N GLY A 75 31.22 -4.03 11.96
CA GLY A 75 32.21 -3.49 12.89
C GLY A 75 31.80 -3.57 14.37
N PHE A 76 30.65 -4.19 14.67
CA PHE A 76 30.15 -4.36 16.03
C PHE A 76 30.86 -5.54 16.72
N HIS A 77 32.14 -5.34 17.10
CA HIS A 77 32.97 -6.36 17.77
C HIS A 77 32.53 -6.48 19.22
N HIS A 78 32.12 -7.68 19.66
CA HIS A 78 31.60 -7.86 21.02
C HIS A 78 31.86 -9.23 21.60
N SER A 79 31.82 -9.29 22.94
CA SER A 79 31.76 -10.50 23.72
C SER A 79 30.74 -10.35 24.84
N VAL A 80 30.17 -11.44 25.27
CA VAL A 80 29.16 -11.46 26.34
C VAL A 80 29.53 -12.55 27.35
N CYS A 81 29.48 -12.21 28.64
CA CYS A 81 29.58 -13.16 29.74
C CYS A 81 28.26 -13.20 30.49
N VAL A 82 27.70 -14.38 30.67
CA VAL A 82 26.43 -14.61 31.37
C VAL A 82 26.72 -15.48 32.60
N VAL A 83 26.51 -14.92 33.77
CA VAL A 83 26.77 -15.61 35.06
C VAL A 83 25.44 -15.93 35.73
N SER A 84 25.27 -17.18 36.19
CA SER A 84 24.07 -17.61 36.92
C SER A 84 24.31 -18.94 37.63
N ASP A 85 23.63 -19.16 38.77
CA ASP A 85 23.54 -20.44 39.46
C ASP A 85 22.90 -21.54 38.62
N TYR A 86 22.12 -21.16 37.62
CA TYR A 86 21.56 -22.07 36.60
C TYR A 86 22.66 -22.92 35.94
N PHE A 87 23.87 -22.40 35.79
CA PHE A 87 24.99 -23.07 35.13
C PHE A 87 25.82 -23.97 36.05
N ASN A 88 25.54 -24.00 37.35
CA ASN A 88 26.28 -24.87 38.28
C ASN A 88 26.20 -26.35 37.90
N ASN A 89 25.03 -26.78 37.37
CA ASN A 89 24.78 -28.16 36.94
C ASN A 89 24.52 -28.24 35.41
N PHE A 90 25.21 -27.40 34.64
CA PHE A 90 25.04 -27.36 33.19
C PHE A 90 26.06 -28.25 32.48
N GLU A 91 25.57 -29.21 31.73
CA GLU A 91 26.39 -30.11 30.90
C GLU A 91 26.03 -29.93 29.42
N PRO A 92 26.98 -29.44 28.59
CA PRO A 92 26.76 -29.29 27.18
C PRO A 92 26.48 -30.65 26.51
N ASN A 93 25.39 -30.75 25.75
CA ASN A 93 25.08 -31.95 25.01
C ASN A 93 25.76 -31.90 23.63
N GLU A 94 27.01 -32.35 23.57
CA GLU A 94 27.82 -32.30 22.33
C GLU A 94 27.51 -33.39 21.32
N LEU A 95 26.88 -34.51 21.70
CA LEU A 95 26.56 -35.64 20.85
C LEU A 95 25.14 -36.15 21.15
N GLY A 96 24.28 -36.10 20.18
CA GLY A 96 22.83 -36.38 20.22
C GLY A 96 22.37 -37.76 20.72
N GLY A 97 22.94 -38.31 21.83
CA GLY A 97 22.60 -39.65 22.29
C GLY A 97 22.83 -39.95 23.75
N GLY A 98 23.28 -39.01 24.58
CA GLY A 98 23.47 -39.24 26.04
C GLY A 98 22.14 -39.16 26.78
N ILE A 99 21.83 -40.15 27.64
CA ILE A 99 20.78 -40.07 28.65
C ILE A 99 21.22 -38.97 29.61
N ALA A 100 20.50 -37.83 29.65
CA ALA A 100 20.73 -36.79 30.64
C ALA A 100 20.58 -37.41 32.04
N LEU A 101 21.59 -37.26 32.90
CA LEU A 101 21.46 -37.61 34.30
C LEU A 101 20.36 -36.76 34.92
N ASP A 102 19.56 -37.38 35.78
CA ASP A 102 18.40 -36.70 36.41
C ASP A 102 18.89 -35.43 37.15
N GLY A 103 18.40 -34.26 36.77
CA GLY A 103 18.82 -32.96 37.36
C GLY A 103 19.91 -32.18 36.61
N THR A 104 20.47 -32.67 35.49
CA THR A 104 21.41 -31.90 34.65
C THR A 104 20.68 -31.01 33.63
N ARG A 105 21.17 -29.79 33.44
CA ARG A 105 20.66 -28.82 32.48
C ARG A 105 21.50 -28.76 31.21
N ASN A 106 20.90 -28.45 30.10
CA ASN A 106 21.62 -28.38 28.83
C ASN A 106 20.98 -27.35 27.83
N GLN A 107 21.51 -27.25 26.62
CA GLN A 107 21.08 -26.27 25.62
C GLN A 107 19.64 -26.48 25.12
N LYS A 108 19.02 -27.64 25.33
CA LYS A 108 17.64 -27.97 24.95
C LYS A 108 16.62 -27.60 26.02
N ASP A 109 17.09 -27.18 27.20
CA ASP A 109 16.24 -26.76 28.31
C ASP A 109 15.42 -25.50 27.91
N LYS A 110 14.16 -25.49 28.29
CA LYS A 110 13.22 -24.37 27.99
C LYS A 110 13.75 -23.03 28.55
N ILE A 111 14.39 -23.06 29.73
CA ILE A 111 15.00 -21.88 30.36
C ILE A 111 16.15 -21.35 29.50
N PHE A 112 17.06 -22.24 29.05
CA PHE A 112 18.18 -21.84 28.20
C PHE A 112 17.74 -21.31 26.84
N ILE A 113 16.69 -21.90 26.25
CA ILE A 113 16.09 -21.42 24.98
C ILE A 113 15.53 -20.02 25.17
N LYS A 114 14.78 -19.77 26.24
CA LYS A 114 14.20 -18.45 26.54
C LYS A 114 15.30 -17.41 26.87
N LEU A 115 16.31 -17.78 27.64
CA LEU A 115 17.50 -16.95 27.87
C LEU A 115 18.20 -16.60 26.55
N SER A 116 18.42 -17.58 25.68
CA SER A 116 19.08 -17.37 24.38
C SER A 116 18.31 -16.39 23.49
N LYS A 117 16.98 -16.41 23.56
CA LYS A 117 16.12 -15.45 22.82
C LYS A 117 16.26 -14.04 23.40
N GLN A 118 16.13 -13.89 24.72
CA GLN A 118 16.25 -12.57 25.38
C GLN A 118 17.66 -11.98 25.22
N LEU A 119 18.69 -12.82 25.27
CA LEU A 119 20.08 -12.40 25.04
C LEU A 119 20.27 -11.93 23.59
N LYS A 120 19.66 -12.61 22.61
CA LYS A 120 19.68 -12.18 21.22
C LYS A 120 19.02 -10.81 21.06
N ASP A 121 17.84 -10.61 21.66
CA ASP A 121 17.11 -9.33 21.58
C ASP A 121 17.90 -8.19 22.23
N PHE A 122 18.56 -8.45 23.36
CA PHE A 122 19.47 -7.50 24.00
C PHE A 122 20.65 -7.14 23.08
N LEU A 123 21.32 -8.13 22.46
CA LEU A 123 22.44 -7.89 21.55
C LEU A 123 22.04 -7.11 20.30
N LEU A 124 20.88 -7.40 19.73
CA LEU A 124 20.34 -6.65 18.59
C LEU A 124 20.08 -5.18 18.98
N ALA A 125 19.58 -4.91 20.18
CA ALA A 125 19.39 -3.56 20.67
C ALA A 125 20.75 -2.82 20.83
N GLN A 126 21.79 -3.48 21.35
CA GLN A 126 23.13 -2.89 21.46
C GLN A 126 23.76 -2.65 20.08
N GLU A 127 23.62 -3.59 19.13
CA GLU A 127 24.07 -3.41 17.74
C GLU A 127 23.41 -2.18 17.09
N LYS A 128 22.09 -2.02 17.27
CA LYS A 128 21.34 -0.89 16.73
C LYS A 128 21.83 0.46 17.30
N LEU A 129 22.09 0.53 18.60
CA LEU A 129 22.66 1.72 19.23
C LEU A 129 24.04 2.05 18.65
N TYR A 130 24.92 1.05 18.53
CA TYR A 130 26.25 1.22 17.95
C TYR A 130 26.18 1.76 16.50
N ILE A 131 25.36 1.13 15.66
CA ILE A 131 25.18 1.53 14.26
C ILE A 131 24.74 3.00 14.17
N ASN A 132 23.77 3.40 14.98
CA ASN A 132 23.20 4.74 14.92
C ASN A 132 24.16 5.82 15.48
N GLU A 133 24.87 5.54 16.54
CA GLU A 133 25.63 6.55 17.28
C GLU A 133 27.11 6.61 16.85
N ILE A 134 27.72 5.48 16.56
CA ILE A 134 29.16 5.36 16.35
C ILE A 134 29.47 4.94 14.90
N GLY A 135 28.92 3.85 14.44
CA GLY A 135 29.26 3.26 13.15
C GLY A 135 29.00 4.18 11.96
N ALA A 136 27.92 4.97 12.00
CA ALA A 136 27.63 5.95 10.96
C ALA A 136 28.66 7.09 10.96
N ALA A 137 29.10 7.56 12.14
CA ALA A 137 30.11 8.61 12.26
C ALA A 137 31.49 8.12 11.78
N GLU A 138 31.87 6.90 12.16
CA GLU A 138 33.11 6.25 11.72
C GLU A 138 33.14 6.07 10.20
N LEU A 139 32.03 5.63 9.59
CA LEU A 139 31.91 5.52 8.14
C LEU A 139 32.14 6.86 7.45
N ILE A 140 31.47 7.92 7.91
CA ILE A 140 31.61 9.27 7.36
C ILE A 140 33.07 9.76 7.46
N SER A 141 33.68 9.64 8.64
CA SER A 141 35.09 10.03 8.84
C SER A 141 36.03 9.26 7.91
N ARG A 142 35.84 7.96 7.76
CA ARG A 142 36.60 7.13 6.83
C ARG A 142 36.42 7.59 5.36
N TYR A 143 35.21 7.92 4.96
CA TYR A 143 34.91 8.36 3.59
C TYR A 143 35.45 9.76 3.30
N GLN A 144 35.45 10.66 4.28
CA GLN A 144 36.10 11.97 4.17
C GLN A 144 37.63 11.82 4.04
N ASN A 145 38.27 11.04 4.93
CA ASN A 145 39.71 10.81 4.94
C ASN A 145 40.22 10.14 3.64
N ASN A 146 39.41 9.27 3.01
CA ASN A 146 39.74 8.57 1.77
C ASN A 146 39.31 9.35 0.52
N GLY A 147 38.80 10.58 0.66
CA GLY A 147 38.35 11.41 -0.46
C GLY A 147 37.19 10.78 -1.25
N VAL A 148 36.36 9.96 -0.58
CA VAL A 148 35.09 9.43 -1.11
C VAL A 148 34.01 10.50 -1.01
N ILE A 149 33.90 11.17 0.12
CA ILE A 149 33.12 12.39 0.30
C ILE A 149 34.07 13.56 0.07
N ARG A 150 33.75 14.41 -0.86
CA ARG A 150 34.57 15.59 -1.18
C ARG A 150 34.42 16.71 -0.15
N GLU A 151 35.39 17.59 -0.09
CA GLU A 151 35.29 18.83 0.68
C GLU A 151 34.37 19.84 -0.01
N SER A 152 33.65 20.64 0.81
CA SER A 152 32.81 21.72 0.30
C SER A 152 33.65 22.89 -0.22
N LYS A 153 33.27 23.46 -1.38
CA LYS A 153 33.98 24.57 -2.01
C LYS A 153 33.50 25.96 -1.56
N ASN A 154 32.27 26.05 -1.13
CA ASN A 154 31.63 27.29 -0.67
C ASN A 154 30.43 26.97 0.25
N SER A 155 29.79 27.99 0.81
CA SER A 155 28.67 27.82 1.75
C SER A 155 27.43 27.15 1.16
N TYR A 156 27.14 27.36 -0.13
CA TYR A 156 26.04 26.66 -0.81
C TYR A 156 26.38 25.16 -1.02
N ASP A 157 27.59 24.89 -1.46
CA ASP A 157 28.09 23.54 -1.65
C ASP A 157 28.19 22.77 -0.32
N ALA A 158 28.40 23.47 0.80
CA ALA A 158 28.40 22.87 2.12
C ALA A 158 27.02 22.26 2.49
N ILE A 159 25.93 22.89 2.08
CA ILE A 159 24.57 22.37 2.28
C ILE A 159 24.40 21.03 1.55
N ILE A 160 24.86 20.97 0.30
CA ILE A 160 24.78 19.72 -0.51
C ILE A 160 25.59 18.59 0.12
N VAL A 161 26.79 18.89 0.60
CA VAL A 161 27.66 17.89 1.28
C VAL A 161 27.05 17.46 2.60
N GLU A 162 26.42 18.35 3.37
CA GLU A 162 25.74 18.04 4.62
C GLU A 162 24.53 17.14 4.40
N ASP A 163 23.72 17.39 3.37
CA ASP A 163 22.61 16.53 2.98
C ASP A 163 23.09 15.15 2.53
N LEU A 164 24.17 15.10 1.76
CA LEU A 164 24.78 13.85 1.36
C LEU A 164 25.23 13.04 2.57
N ILE A 165 25.89 13.66 3.54
CA ILE A 165 26.30 13.04 4.80
C ILE A 165 25.08 12.53 5.58
N SER A 166 24.05 13.35 5.69
CA SER A 166 22.79 12.97 6.35
C SER A 166 22.14 11.76 5.68
N THR A 167 22.07 11.78 4.35
CA THR A 167 21.53 10.68 3.54
C THR A 167 22.32 9.38 3.72
N ILE A 168 23.66 9.45 3.69
CA ILE A 168 24.52 8.29 3.92
C ILE A 168 24.30 7.72 5.32
N LYS A 169 24.22 8.57 6.36
CA LYS A 169 23.93 8.14 7.73
C LYS A 169 22.58 7.42 7.81
N CYS A 170 21.55 8.01 7.22
CA CYS A 170 20.20 7.40 7.18
C CYS A 170 20.22 6.00 6.53
N ILE A 171 20.84 5.87 5.37
CA ILE A 171 20.93 4.59 4.65
C ILE A 171 21.76 3.58 5.46
N TYR A 172 22.88 4.01 6.07
CA TYR A 172 23.72 3.14 6.89
C TYR A 172 22.99 2.62 8.13
N CYS A 173 22.19 3.46 8.78
CA CYS A 173 21.39 3.04 9.95
C CYS A 173 20.35 1.97 9.60
N VAL A 174 19.87 1.94 8.37
CA VAL A 174 18.90 0.94 7.90
C VAL A 174 19.59 -0.34 7.44
N GLU A 175 20.60 -0.20 6.59
CA GLU A 175 21.30 -1.34 5.99
C GLU A 175 22.81 -1.04 5.86
N PRO A 176 23.58 -1.26 6.94
CA PRO A 176 25.01 -1.00 6.96
C PRO A 176 25.80 -1.72 5.86
N ARG A 177 25.29 -2.92 5.44
CA ARG A 177 25.97 -3.76 4.43
C ARG A 177 26.08 -3.10 3.07
N ILE A 178 25.26 -2.10 2.75
CA ILE A 178 25.40 -1.32 1.50
C ILE A 178 26.78 -0.66 1.42
N PHE A 179 27.35 -0.25 2.55
CA PHE A 179 28.62 0.48 2.64
C PHE A 179 29.78 -0.37 3.17
N THR A 180 29.51 -1.59 3.69
CA THR A 180 30.55 -2.49 4.15
C THR A 180 31.20 -3.21 2.97
N ASN A 181 32.53 -3.44 3.08
CA ASN A 181 33.31 -4.15 2.08
C ASN A 181 33.38 -3.48 0.67
N LEU A 182 32.98 -2.21 0.54
CA LEU A 182 33.19 -1.47 -0.70
C LEU A 182 34.66 -1.04 -0.82
N ARG A 183 35.25 -1.28 -2.00
CA ARG A 183 36.52 -0.66 -2.37
C ARG A 183 36.31 0.84 -2.56
N VAL A 184 37.35 1.62 -2.43
CA VAL A 184 37.30 3.10 -2.50
C VAL A 184 36.67 3.58 -3.83
N ASP A 185 36.98 2.91 -4.95
CA ASP A 185 36.39 3.22 -6.26
C ASP A 185 34.87 2.93 -6.32
N GLN A 186 34.43 1.82 -5.74
CA GLN A 186 33.00 1.47 -5.66
C GLN A 186 32.24 2.44 -4.74
N ALA A 187 32.84 2.78 -3.60
CA ALA A 187 32.27 3.77 -2.70
C ALA A 187 32.13 5.15 -3.37
N LYS A 188 33.17 5.61 -4.11
CA LYS A 188 33.11 6.87 -4.87
C LYS A 188 31.99 6.86 -5.93
N THR A 189 31.79 5.74 -6.62
CA THR A 189 30.71 5.62 -7.61
C THR A 189 29.33 5.70 -6.93
N LEU A 190 29.12 4.97 -5.84
CA LEU A 190 27.85 4.99 -5.09
C LEU A 190 27.56 6.39 -4.52
N ILE A 191 28.55 6.99 -3.87
CA ILE A 191 28.39 8.32 -3.26
C ILE A 191 28.17 9.40 -4.32
N GLY A 192 28.90 9.34 -5.45
CA GLY A 192 28.68 10.25 -6.59
C GLY A 192 27.26 10.12 -7.18
N PHE A 193 26.72 8.90 -7.25
CA PHE A 193 25.34 8.70 -7.68
C PHE A 193 24.33 9.29 -6.69
N LEU A 194 24.52 9.10 -5.38
CA LEU A 194 23.67 9.73 -4.35
C LEU A 194 23.75 11.26 -4.42
N GLU A 195 24.95 11.81 -4.61
CA GLU A 195 25.12 13.26 -4.75
C GLU A 195 24.37 13.80 -5.98
N LEU A 196 24.43 13.11 -7.13
CA LEU A 196 23.68 13.49 -8.32
C LEU A 196 22.16 13.49 -8.07
N LEU A 197 21.63 12.47 -7.36
CA LEU A 197 20.21 12.42 -7.00
C LEU A 197 19.79 13.60 -6.11
N LEU A 198 20.63 13.99 -5.15
CA LEU A 198 20.37 15.12 -4.25
C LEU A 198 20.48 16.48 -4.93
N GLN A 199 21.17 16.58 -6.06
CA GLN A 199 21.26 17.81 -6.87
C GLN A 199 20.09 17.99 -7.85
N THR A 200 19.17 17.03 -7.94
CA THR A 200 17.96 17.15 -8.77
C THR A 200 16.90 18.03 -8.10
N ASP A 201 15.94 18.52 -8.90
CA ASP A 201 14.77 19.26 -8.42
C ASP A 201 13.90 18.46 -7.43
N LYS A 202 14.17 17.16 -7.29
CA LYS A 202 13.45 16.20 -6.44
C LYS A 202 14.16 15.86 -5.13
N ARG A 203 15.13 16.67 -4.73
CA ARG A 203 15.93 16.46 -3.51
C ARG A 203 15.05 16.25 -2.26
N GLU A 204 14.07 17.14 -2.05
CA GLU A 204 13.18 17.04 -0.88
C GLU A 204 12.34 15.77 -0.90
N ASP A 205 11.87 15.36 -2.08
CA ASP A 205 11.13 14.11 -2.25
C ASP A 205 11.98 12.89 -1.89
N VAL A 206 13.25 12.87 -2.32
CA VAL A 206 14.20 11.78 -2.03
C VAL A 206 14.46 11.68 -0.52
N LEU A 207 14.71 12.80 0.14
CA LEU A 207 14.93 12.83 1.60
C LEU A 207 13.69 12.38 2.36
N ALA A 208 12.50 12.83 1.97
CA ALA A 208 11.24 12.40 2.58
C ALA A 208 10.97 10.90 2.42
N ILE A 209 11.29 10.32 1.26
CA ILE A 209 11.19 8.87 1.03
C ILE A 209 12.15 8.12 1.95
N LEU A 210 13.42 8.53 2.03
CA LEU A 210 14.42 7.90 2.88
C LEU A 210 14.03 7.95 4.35
N GLU A 211 13.56 9.09 4.86
CA GLU A 211 13.06 9.20 6.22
C GLU A 211 11.91 8.24 6.53
N ASN A 212 10.97 8.08 5.61
CA ASN A 212 9.86 7.16 5.79
C ASN A 212 10.33 5.70 5.79
N VAL A 213 11.26 5.33 4.92
CA VAL A 213 11.84 3.97 4.90
C VAL A 213 12.63 3.67 6.18
N VAL A 214 13.35 4.66 6.71
CA VAL A 214 14.09 4.54 8.00
C VAL A 214 13.15 4.29 9.18
N LYS A 215 11.97 4.93 9.17
CA LYS A 215 10.97 4.78 10.25
C LYS A 215 10.25 3.43 10.24
N LEU A 216 10.33 2.65 9.16
CA LEU A 216 9.72 1.32 9.10
C LEU A 216 10.39 0.36 10.10
N SER A 217 9.60 -0.47 10.74
CA SER A 217 10.09 -1.62 11.52
C SER A 217 10.77 -2.66 10.60
N ASP A 218 11.51 -3.60 11.19
CA ASP A 218 12.16 -4.67 10.43
C ASP A 218 11.15 -5.55 9.69
N GLU A 219 9.98 -5.81 10.28
CA GLU A 219 8.90 -6.57 9.66
C GLU A 219 8.28 -5.82 8.48
N GLU A 220 8.03 -4.52 8.63
CA GLU A 220 7.49 -3.68 7.55
C GLU A 220 8.48 -3.54 6.40
N ARG A 221 9.78 -3.40 6.68
CA ARG A 221 10.82 -3.39 5.65
C ARG A 221 10.87 -4.71 4.88
N HIS A 222 10.78 -5.85 5.59
CA HIS A 222 10.77 -7.16 4.97
C HIS A 222 9.54 -7.33 4.06
N SER A 223 8.36 -6.96 4.54
CA SER A 223 7.13 -6.96 3.75
C SER A 223 7.22 -6.06 2.51
N LEU A 224 7.82 -4.87 2.64
CA LEU A 224 8.03 -3.97 1.51
C LEU A 224 8.96 -4.60 0.45
N VAL A 225 10.05 -5.25 0.88
CA VAL A 225 10.96 -5.96 -0.02
C VAL A 225 10.24 -7.09 -0.76
N GLU A 226 9.43 -7.90 -0.06
CA GLU A 226 8.63 -8.95 -0.69
C GLU A 226 7.68 -8.39 -1.75
N VAL A 227 6.94 -7.32 -1.43
CA VAL A 227 6.04 -6.67 -2.39
C VAL A 227 6.81 -6.17 -3.63
N LEU A 228 7.99 -5.56 -3.43
CA LEU A 228 8.81 -5.04 -4.52
C LEU A 228 9.45 -6.14 -5.40
N GLN A 229 9.49 -7.40 -4.96
CA GLN A 229 9.87 -8.54 -5.81
C GLN A 229 8.82 -8.85 -6.88
N TYR A 230 7.54 -8.54 -6.62
CA TYR A 230 6.43 -8.86 -7.51
C TYR A 230 5.89 -7.65 -8.28
N THR A 231 6.22 -6.43 -7.85
CA THR A 231 5.74 -5.20 -8.49
C THR A 231 6.73 -4.06 -8.32
N GLU A 232 6.65 -3.09 -9.21
CA GLU A 232 7.44 -1.86 -9.13
C GLU A 232 6.80 -0.84 -8.19
N LEU A 233 7.60 -0.08 -7.45
CA LEU A 233 7.13 1.00 -6.58
C LEU A 233 6.26 2.02 -7.33
N SER A 234 6.60 2.30 -8.60
CA SER A 234 5.83 3.16 -9.49
C SER A 234 4.39 2.70 -9.69
N ARG A 235 4.16 1.38 -9.78
CA ARG A 235 2.82 0.81 -9.93
C ARG A 235 2.01 0.91 -8.64
N ILE A 236 2.65 0.67 -7.50
CA ILE A 236 2.01 0.84 -6.19
C ILE A 236 1.58 2.31 -6.02
N THR A 237 2.47 3.24 -6.35
CA THR A 237 2.19 4.68 -6.29
C THR A 237 1.00 5.07 -7.17
N LYS A 238 0.93 4.56 -8.42
CA LYS A 238 -0.20 4.80 -9.33
C LYS A 238 -1.53 4.30 -8.76
N VAL A 239 -1.56 3.13 -8.11
CA VAL A 239 -2.77 2.62 -7.48
C VAL A 239 -3.22 3.52 -6.33
N ILE A 240 -2.28 3.98 -5.50
CA ILE A 240 -2.58 4.92 -4.41
C ILE A 240 -3.09 6.26 -4.97
N GLN A 241 -2.44 6.80 -6.00
CA GLN A 241 -2.88 8.03 -6.68
C GLN A 241 -4.28 7.88 -7.29
N LEU A 242 -4.58 6.73 -7.91
CA LEU A 242 -5.93 6.44 -8.43
C LEU A 242 -6.98 6.46 -7.31
N LEU A 243 -6.71 5.84 -6.17
CA LEU A 243 -7.61 5.87 -5.01
C LEU A 243 -7.80 7.29 -4.47
N GLN A 244 -6.72 8.08 -4.40
CA GLN A 244 -6.78 9.47 -3.98
C GLN A 244 -7.62 10.31 -4.94
N SER A 245 -7.38 10.20 -6.24
CA SER A 245 -8.11 10.94 -7.27
C SER A 245 -9.60 10.63 -7.23
N ARG A 246 -9.98 9.36 -7.06
CA ARG A 246 -11.38 8.95 -6.91
C ARG A 246 -12.05 9.54 -5.67
N CYS A 247 -11.36 9.58 -4.53
CA CYS A 247 -11.90 10.22 -3.32
C CYS A 247 -12.13 11.72 -3.52
N VAL A 248 -11.19 12.41 -4.17
CA VAL A 248 -11.31 13.84 -4.49
C VAL A 248 -12.48 14.07 -5.47
N THR A 249 -12.60 13.25 -6.52
CA THR A 249 -13.70 13.29 -7.49
C THR A 249 -15.06 13.10 -6.80
N ILE A 250 -15.21 12.10 -5.93
CA ILE A 250 -16.46 11.88 -5.18
C ILE A 250 -16.78 13.06 -4.27
N SER A 251 -15.77 13.66 -3.63
CA SER A 251 -15.97 14.84 -2.80
C SER A 251 -16.46 16.04 -3.65
N ALA A 252 -15.92 16.23 -4.83
CA ALA A 252 -16.36 17.26 -5.77
C ALA A 252 -17.78 17.00 -6.30
N LEU A 253 -18.09 15.76 -6.69
CA LEU A 253 -19.43 15.36 -7.15
C LEU A 253 -20.49 15.56 -6.04
N LYS A 254 -20.19 15.21 -4.79
CA LYS A 254 -21.10 15.48 -3.66
C LYS A 254 -21.44 16.96 -3.55
N LYS A 255 -20.46 17.83 -3.72
CA LYS A 255 -20.70 19.27 -3.69
C LYS A 255 -21.49 19.74 -4.90
N ALA A 256 -21.20 19.23 -6.10
CA ALA A 256 -21.97 19.53 -7.30
C ALA A 256 -23.45 19.18 -7.16
N VAL A 257 -23.74 18.03 -6.56
CA VAL A 257 -25.12 17.54 -6.39
C VAL A 257 -25.88 18.27 -5.27
N TYR A 258 -25.20 18.56 -4.14
CA TYR A 258 -25.88 19.07 -2.95
C TYR A 258 -25.78 20.57 -2.73
N ASN A 259 -24.76 21.24 -3.30
CA ASN A 259 -24.62 22.69 -3.15
C ASN A 259 -25.32 23.44 -4.29
N LYS A 260 -26.53 23.94 -4.00
CA LYS A 260 -27.35 24.68 -4.98
C LYS A 260 -26.70 25.98 -5.45
N GLU A 261 -25.79 26.57 -4.66
CA GLU A 261 -25.11 27.82 -5.04
C GLU A 261 -24.15 27.65 -6.22
N LEU A 262 -23.70 26.41 -6.47
CA LEU A 262 -22.85 26.11 -7.63
C LEU A 262 -23.60 26.15 -8.96
N GLY A 263 -24.94 26.11 -8.96
CA GLY A 263 -25.75 26.22 -10.17
C GLY A 263 -25.48 25.14 -11.20
N VAL A 264 -25.23 23.90 -10.76
CA VAL A 264 -24.91 22.75 -11.62
C VAL A 264 -26.14 22.32 -12.42
N ASN A 265 -25.98 22.16 -13.75
CA ASN A 265 -27.00 21.70 -14.66
C ASN A 265 -26.92 20.18 -14.89
N GLU A 266 -28.01 19.60 -15.44
CA GLU A 266 -28.09 18.17 -15.77
C GLU A 266 -27.16 17.83 -16.94
N VAL A 267 -27.35 18.46 -18.09
CA VAL A 267 -26.66 18.14 -19.35
C VAL A 267 -25.23 18.64 -19.37
N ASP A 268 -25.03 19.94 -19.14
CA ASP A 268 -23.71 20.57 -19.27
C ASP A 268 -22.73 20.19 -18.16
N ASP A 269 -23.23 19.67 -17.04
CA ASP A 269 -22.41 19.38 -15.88
C ASP A 269 -22.48 17.92 -15.43
N LEU A 270 -23.64 17.47 -14.91
CA LEU A 270 -23.72 16.16 -14.29
C LEU A 270 -23.40 15.04 -15.27
N GLN A 271 -23.90 15.13 -16.49
CA GLN A 271 -23.64 14.15 -17.54
C GLN A 271 -22.13 14.11 -17.87
N VAL A 272 -21.49 15.26 -18.08
CA VAL A 272 -20.05 15.34 -18.35
C VAL A 272 -19.22 14.88 -17.16
N LEU A 273 -19.60 15.27 -15.94
CA LEU A 273 -18.89 14.84 -14.72
C LEU A 273 -19.00 13.33 -14.51
N ILE A 274 -20.16 12.74 -14.77
CA ILE A 274 -20.37 11.31 -14.60
C ILE A 274 -19.75 10.51 -15.76
N SER A 275 -19.72 11.02 -16.97
CA SER A 275 -18.97 10.39 -18.07
C SER A 275 -17.49 10.24 -17.71
N ASN A 276 -16.92 11.24 -17.00
CA ASN A 276 -15.56 11.17 -16.49
C ASN A 276 -15.42 10.31 -15.21
N ALA A 277 -16.49 10.05 -14.50
CA ALA A 277 -16.49 9.30 -13.23
C ALA A 277 -17.41 8.07 -13.26
N PHE A 278 -17.68 7.50 -14.45
CA PHE A 278 -18.63 6.38 -14.62
C PHE A 278 -18.27 5.13 -13.81
N TRP A 279 -17.01 4.97 -13.41
CA TRP A 279 -16.56 3.93 -12.47
C TRP A 279 -17.32 3.92 -11.13
N ILE A 280 -18.10 4.98 -10.81
CA ILE A 280 -18.96 5.00 -9.63
C ILE A 280 -20.08 3.94 -9.72
N PHE A 281 -20.51 3.58 -10.92
CA PHE A 281 -21.49 2.51 -11.17
C PHE A 281 -20.86 1.11 -11.20
N GLY A 282 -19.56 1.01 -11.34
CA GLY A 282 -18.77 -0.22 -11.33
C GLY A 282 -17.46 -0.06 -12.08
N GLU A 283 -16.49 -0.83 -11.65
CA GLU A 283 -15.18 -0.89 -12.30
C GLU A 283 -15.30 -1.61 -13.65
N GLU A 284 -14.35 -1.34 -14.56
CA GLU A 284 -14.21 -2.04 -15.84
C GLU A 284 -15.29 -1.76 -16.90
N TYR A 285 -16.22 -0.85 -16.69
CA TYR A 285 -17.11 -0.41 -17.75
C TYR A 285 -16.38 0.43 -18.80
N ASN A 286 -16.79 0.27 -20.05
CA ASN A 286 -16.31 1.03 -21.19
C ASN A 286 -17.44 1.88 -21.73
N ILE A 287 -17.27 3.18 -21.77
CA ILE A 287 -18.26 4.11 -22.28
C ILE A 287 -18.46 3.86 -23.78
N VAL A 288 -19.70 3.73 -24.19
CA VAL A 288 -20.10 3.67 -25.61
C VAL A 288 -20.34 5.07 -26.12
N THR A 289 -21.14 5.86 -25.41
CA THR A 289 -21.54 7.21 -25.81
C THR A 289 -21.51 8.16 -24.62
N GLU A 290 -21.18 9.42 -24.86
CA GLU A 290 -21.02 10.45 -23.85
C GLU A 290 -21.84 11.72 -24.08
N ALA A 291 -22.47 11.86 -25.27
CA ALA A 291 -23.06 13.12 -25.72
C ALA A 291 -24.46 12.90 -26.26
N GLU A 292 -25.42 12.49 -25.44
CA GLU A 292 -26.85 12.38 -25.77
C GLU A 292 -27.12 11.82 -27.16
N PRO A 293 -26.54 10.69 -27.57
CA PRO A 293 -26.82 10.10 -28.87
C PRO A 293 -28.24 9.54 -28.91
N ASP A 294 -28.86 9.57 -30.06
CA ASP A 294 -30.06 8.78 -30.27
C ASP A 294 -29.74 7.27 -30.26
N PHE A 295 -30.75 6.43 -30.08
CA PHE A 295 -30.57 4.98 -30.00
C PHE A 295 -29.94 4.37 -31.24
N GLU A 296 -30.18 4.90 -32.43
CA GLU A 296 -29.61 4.38 -33.67
C GLU A 296 -28.10 4.68 -33.76
N GLN A 297 -27.68 5.86 -33.35
CA GLN A 297 -26.26 6.21 -33.22
C GLN A 297 -25.57 5.36 -32.15
N ALA A 298 -26.17 5.28 -30.97
CA ALA A 298 -25.63 4.49 -29.85
C ALA A 298 -25.47 3.01 -30.22
N LEU A 299 -26.43 2.42 -30.94
CA LEU A 299 -26.34 1.04 -31.44
C LEU A 299 -25.12 0.85 -32.34
N ASN A 300 -24.93 1.76 -33.31
CA ASN A 300 -23.80 1.64 -34.24
C ASN A 300 -22.46 1.75 -33.55
N GLU A 301 -22.29 2.67 -32.59
CA GLU A 301 -21.09 2.82 -31.78
C GLU A 301 -20.86 1.60 -30.87
N TYR A 302 -21.92 1.07 -30.28
CA TYR A 302 -21.87 -0.14 -29.47
C TYR A 302 -21.38 -1.34 -30.27
N ILE A 303 -21.96 -1.60 -31.42
CA ILE A 303 -21.56 -2.71 -32.29
C ILE A 303 -20.06 -2.58 -32.65
N GLU A 304 -19.61 -1.38 -33.00
CA GLU A 304 -18.20 -1.14 -33.32
C GLU A 304 -17.29 -1.41 -32.13
N LYS A 305 -17.59 -0.83 -30.95
CA LYS A 305 -16.77 -0.98 -29.74
C LYS A 305 -16.75 -2.42 -29.22
N VAL A 306 -17.87 -3.14 -29.25
CA VAL A 306 -17.93 -4.56 -28.87
C VAL A 306 -17.11 -5.41 -29.84
N HIS A 307 -17.18 -5.18 -31.15
CA HIS A 307 -16.36 -5.89 -32.13
C HIS A 307 -14.86 -5.64 -31.91
N LEU A 308 -14.45 -4.41 -31.67
CA LEU A 308 -13.06 -4.05 -31.38
C LEU A 308 -12.52 -4.75 -30.12
N LYS A 309 -13.28 -4.74 -29.01
CA LYS A 309 -12.84 -5.32 -27.75
C LYS A 309 -12.97 -6.83 -27.66
N VAL A 310 -14.05 -7.40 -28.19
CA VAL A 310 -14.33 -8.83 -28.07
C VAL A 310 -13.64 -9.66 -29.16
N LYS A 311 -13.53 -9.13 -30.39
CA LYS A 311 -12.97 -9.81 -31.54
C LYS A 311 -11.64 -9.27 -32.05
N GLY A 312 -11.19 -8.12 -31.53
CA GLY A 312 -9.93 -7.48 -31.94
C GLY A 312 -9.92 -7.02 -33.41
N VAL A 313 -11.09 -6.94 -34.06
CA VAL A 313 -11.23 -6.59 -35.48
C VAL A 313 -12.19 -5.42 -35.60
N SER A 314 -11.72 -4.35 -36.18
CA SER A 314 -12.62 -3.24 -36.61
C SER A 314 -13.52 -3.75 -37.72
N LYS A 315 -14.83 -3.52 -37.60
CA LYS A 315 -15.78 -3.84 -38.64
C LYS A 315 -15.50 -2.96 -39.84
N THR A 316 -15.05 -3.55 -40.94
CA THR A 316 -14.96 -2.83 -42.23
C THR A 316 -16.34 -2.22 -42.53
N ARG A 317 -16.38 -0.97 -42.99
CA ARG A 317 -17.58 -0.19 -43.35
C ARG A 317 -18.67 -1.05 -43.97
N GLY A 318 -19.55 -1.64 -43.16
CA GLY A 318 -20.77 -2.33 -43.54
C GLY A 318 -21.98 -1.45 -43.29
N ASN A 319 -23.14 -1.84 -43.78
CA ASN A 319 -24.40 -1.14 -43.57
C ASN A 319 -24.59 -0.79 -42.10
N LYS A 320 -24.83 0.47 -41.78
CA LYS A 320 -25.21 0.92 -40.44
C LYS A 320 -26.50 0.20 -40.01
N ALA A 321 -26.55 -0.26 -38.80
CA ALA A 321 -27.76 -0.82 -38.21
C ALA A 321 -28.85 0.27 -38.18
N LYS A 322 -30.06 -0.11 -38.52
CA LYS A 322 -31.24 0.78 -38.45
C LYS A 322 -32.22 0.21 -37.45
N LEU A 323 -32.71 1.07 -36.56
CA LEU A 323 -33.74 0.71 -35.60
C LEU A 323 -35.13 0.95 -36.19
N ASP A 324 -36.00 -0.05 -36.03
CA ASP A 324 -37.42 0.07 -36.41
C ASP A 324 -38.29 0.18 -35.15
N HIS A 325 -38.17 1.34 -34.45
CA HIS A 325 -38.94 1.63 -33.25
C HIS A 325 -39.37 3.10 -33.25
N ILE A 326 -40.56 3.38 -32.69
CA ILE A 326 -41.14 4.74 -32.69
C ILE A 326 -40.28 5.72 -31.84
N ASP A 327 -39.64 5.24 -30.80
CA ASP A 327 -38.83 6.05 -29.88
C ASP A 327 -37.32 5.99 -30.19
N LYS A 328 -36.92 5.56 -31.37
CA LYS A 328 -35.51 5.40 -31.78
C LYS A 328 -34.70 6.71 -31.74
N ASN A 329 -35.37 7.84 -31.85
CA ASN A 329 -34.74 9.16 -31.81
C ASN A 329 -34.70 9.78 -30.40
N LYS A 330 -35.08 9.01 -29.34
CA LYS A 330 -34.87 9.47 -27.99
C LYS A 330 -33.41 9.38 -27.63
N GLU A 331 -32.97 10.36 -26.92
CA GLU A 331 -31.59 10.49 -26.44
C GLU A 331 -31.44 9.80 -25.09
N MET A 332 -30.23 9.28 -24.80
CA MET A 332 -29.84 8.71 -23.51
C MET A 332 -28.60 9.42 -23.00
N ASP A 333 -28.49 9.63 -21.70
CA ASP A 333 -27.36 10.36 -21.13
C ASP A 333 -26.05 9.59 -21.28
N ILE A 334 -25.95 8.39 -20.70
CA ILE A 334 -24.73 7.60 -20.73
C ILE A 334 -25.04 6.14 -21.03
N PHE A 335 -24.28 5.58 -21.97
CA PHE A 335 -24.31 4.16 -22.27
C PHE A 335 -22.90 3.57 -22.12
N ALA A 336 -22.77 2.49 -21.36
CA ALA A 336 -21.50 1.79 -21.17
C ALA A 336 -21.72 0.26 -21.13
N PHE A 337 -20.63 -0.49 -21.36
CA PHE A 337 -20.65 -1.95 -21.23
C PHE A 337 -19.35 -2.45 -20.60
N ARG A 338 -19.41 -3.65 -20.03
CA ARG A 338 -18.24 -4.42 -19.67
C ARG A 338 -18.37 -5.89 -20.08
N GLN A 339 -17.25 -6.54 -20.35
CA GLN A 339 -17.21 -7.97 -20.57
C GLN A 339 -16.77 -8.68 -19.30
N ASN A 340 -17.60 -9.57 -18.78
CA ASN A 340 -17.22 -10.46 -17.69
C ASN A 340 -16.53 -11.69 -18.28
N ILE A 341 -15.20 -11.77 -18.11
CA ILE A 341 -14.36 -12.84 -18.67
C ILE A 341 -14.72 -14.20 -18.08
N SER A 342 -15.05 -14.26 -16.79
CA SER A 342 -15.35 -15.50 -16.08
C SER A 342 -16.66 -16.14 -16.53
N SER A 343 -17.72 -15.34 -16.73
CA SER A 343 -19.04 -15.80 -17.16
C SER A 343 -19.21 -15.75 -18.68
N LYS A 344 -18.30 -15.13 -19.41
CA LYS A 344 -18.40 -14.81 -20.85
C LYS A 344 -19.65 -14.00 -21.17
N THR A 345 -20.12 -13.19 -20.22
CA THR A 345 -21.29 -12.32 -20.38
C THR A 345 -20.89 -10.90 -20.70
N ILE A 346 -21.72 -10.20 -21.44
CA ILE A 346 -21.61 -8.77 -21.68
C ILE A 346 -22.66 -8.08 -20.80
N GLU A 347 -22.21 -7.25 -19.88
CA GLU A 347 -23.06 -6.45 -19.02
C GLU A 347 -23.14 -5.03 -19.56
N ASN A 348 -24.33 -4.60 -19.90
CA ASN A 348 -24.61 -3.28 -20.44
C ASN A 348 -25.29 -2.44 -19.38
N ILE A 349 -24.92 -1.15 -19.31
CA ILE A 349 -25.58 -0.17 -18.46
C ILE A 349 -26.00 1.04 -19.28
N VAL A 350 -27.22 1.49 -19.03
CA VAL A 350 -27.75 2.78 -19.50
C VAL A 350 -28.06 3.59 -18.26
N ILE A 351 -27.58 4.82 -18.21
CA ILE A 351 -27.74 5.70 -17.06
C ILE A 351 -28.50 6.93 -17.51
N GLU A 352 -29.57 7.23 -16.84
CA GLU A 352 -30.36 8.45 -16.96
C GLU A 352 -30.18 9.26 -15.69
N LEU A 353 -29.66 10.46 -15.84
CA LEU A 353 -29.42 11.40 -14.75
C LEU A 353 -30.55 12.42 -14.68
N LYS A 354 -30.91 12.84 -13.50
CA LYS A 354 -31.88 13.93 -13.33
C LYS A 354 -31.27 15.07 -12.52
N HIS A 355 -31.61 16.28 -12.97
CA HIS A 355 -31.20 17.49 -12.26
C HIS A 355 -31.51 17.38 -10.77
N PRO A 356 -30.61 17.82 -9.87
CA PRO A 356 -30.75 17.63 -8.41
C PRO A 356 -32.05 18.17 -7.80
N ASN A 357 -32.74 19.09 -8.47
CA ASN A 357 -34.01 19.61 -8.01
C ASN A 357 -35.23 18.79 -8.47
N ILE A 358 -35.06 17.84 -9.41
CA ILE A 358 -36.12 16.96 -9.88
C ILE A 358 -36.30 15.82 -8.87
N LYS A 359 -37.54 15.59 -8.46
CA LYS A 359 -37.90 14.43 -7.64
C LYS A 359 -38.30 13.28 -8.54
N LEU A 360 -37.70 12.14 -8.35
CA LEU A 360 -37.95 10.96 -9.14
C LEU A 360 -39.35 10.38 -8.84
N GLY A 361 -40.12 10.13 -9.88
CA GLY A 361 -41.45 9.57 -9.81
C GLY A 361 -41.77 8.67 -11.02
N GLU A 362 -43.06 8.46 -11.26
CA GLU A 362 -43.54 7.60 -12.33
C GLU A 362 -43.16 8.12 -13.74
N VAL A 363 -43.07 9.44 -13.90
CA VAL A 363 -42.74 10.09 -15.20
C VAL A 363 -41.29 9.74 -15.57
N GLU A 364 -40.37 9.93 -14.67
CA GLU A 364 -38.94 9.67 -14.90
C GLU A 364 -38.69 8.17 -15.09
N VAL A 365 -39.36 7.32 -14.33
CA VAL A 365 -39.30 5.85 -14.52
C VAL A 365 -39.85 5.44 -15.88
N SER A 366 -40.92 6.07 -16.35
CA SER A 366 -41.51 5.80 -17.67
C SER A 366 -40.51 6.08 -18.81
N GLN A 367 -39.66 7.10 -18.68
CA GLN A 367 -38.59 7.38 -19.62
C GLN A 367 -37.62 6.21 -19.73
N VAL A 368 -37.13 5.71 -18.60
CA VAL A 368 -36.17 4.57 -18.56
C VAL A 368 -36.83 3.27 -19.04
N LYS A 369 -38.11 3.06 -18.75
CA LYS A 369 -38.89 1.94 -19.32
C LYS A 369 -38.97 2.01 -20.86
N THR A 370 -39.06 3.23 -21.40
CA THR A 370 -39.03 3.41 -22.87
C THR A 370 -37.66 2.99 -23.43
N TYR A 371 -36.56 3.33 -22.78
CA TYR A 371 -35.22 2.87 -23.19
C TYR A 371 -35.12 1.35 -23.20
N MET A 372 -35.62 0.70 -22.16
CA MET A 372 -35.64 -0.76 -22.10
C MET A 372 -36.48 -1.34 -23.27
N ASN A 373 -37.64 -0.76 -23.57
CA ASN A 373 -38.49 -1.23 -24.68
C ASN A 373 -37.82 -1.10 -26.05
N VAL A 374 -37.10 -0.01 -26.31
CA VAL A 374 -36.33 0.17 -27.55
C VAL A 374 -35.25 -0.92 -27.65
N ILE A 375 -34.52 -1.15 -26.59
CA ILE A 375 -33.44 -2.14 -26.56
C ILE A 375 -33.96 -3.56 -26.69
N THR A 376 -35.03 -3.93 -25.97
CA THR A 376 -35.62 -5.28 -26.05
C THR A 376 -36.21 -5.57 -27.44
N SER A 377 -36.75 -4.55 -28.15
CA SER A 377 -37.29 -4.71 -29.48
C SER A 377 -36.26 -4.86 -30.61
N ALA A 378 -35.00 -4.53 -30.34
CA ALA A 378 -33.95 -4.49 -31.35
C ALA A 378 -33.02 -5.72 -31.23
N PRO A 379 -33.05 -6.68 -32.20
CA PRO A 379 -32.21 -7.89 -32.13
C PRO A 379 -30.71 -7.62 -32.07
N ASP A 380 -30.24 -6.52 -32.61
CA ASP A 380 -28.84 -6.12 -32.64
C ASP A 380 -28.28 -5.74 -31.24
N PHE A 381 -29.16 -5.35 -30.31
CA PHE A 381 -28.82 -5.14 -28.89
C PHE A 381 -28.87 -6.42 -28.05
N ASN A 382 -29.38 -7.53 -28.62
CA ASN A 382 -29.75 -8.70 -27.84
C ASN A 382 -29.03 -9.94 -28.38
N ALA A 383 -28.19 -10.52 -27.58
CA ALA A 383 -27.56 -11.81 -27.82
C ALA A 383 -27.63 -12.68 -26.57
N PRO A 384 -27.66 -13.99 -26.68
CA PRO A 384 -27.48 -14.87 -25.53
C PRO A 384 -26.24 -14.45 -24.73
N ASN A 385 -26.28 -14.47 -23.43
CA ASN A 385 -25.22 -14.03 -22.50
C ASN A 385 -25.05 -12.47 -22.38
N MET A 386 -26.05 -11.72 -22.70
CA MET A 386 -26.10 -10.29 -22.37
C MET A 386 -26.97 -10.04 -21.13
N SER A 387 -26.68 -8.96 -20.43
CA SER A 387 -27.55 -8.39 -19.40
C SER A 387 -27.60 -6.86 -19.55
N TRP A 388 -28.75 -6.30 -19.24
CA TRP A 388 -29.01 -4.88 -19.34
C TRP A 388 -29.44 -4.32 -17.99
N ARG A 389 -28.77 -3.30 -17.54
CA ARG A 389 -29.12 -2.54 -16.34
C ARG A 389 -29.36 -1.10 -16.68
N PHE A 390 -30.53 -0.62 -16.34
CA PHE A 390 -30.94 0.76 -16.52
C PHE A 390 -30.96 1.46 -15.18
N TYR A 391 -30.20 2.53 -15.04
CA TYR A 391 -30.14 3.32 -13.82
C TYR A 391 -30.82 4.66 -14.02
N LEU A 392 -31.80 4.96 -13.18
CA LEU A 392 -32.37 6.29 -13.01
C LEU A 392 -31.79 6.89 -11.75
N VAL A 393 -31.09 8.02 -11.88
CA VAL A 393 -30.36 8.65 -10.76
C VAL A 393 -30.86 10.05 -10.49
N GLY A 394 -31.17 10.34 -9.24
CA GLY A 394 -31.60 11.67 -8.78
C GLY A 394 -31.36 11.89 -7.30
N ASN A 395 -31.84 13.02 -6.79
CA ASN A 395 -31.59 13.40 -5.40
C ASN A 395 -32.60 12.81 -4.43
N ASP A 396 -33.87 12.81 -4.80
CA ASP A 396 -34.96 12.38 -3.91
C ASP A 396 -36.13 11.80 -4.71
N PHE A 397 -37.03 11.09 -4.03
CA PHE A 397 -38.26 10.56 -4.59
C PHE A 397 -39.39 11.55 -4.41
N ASP A 398 -40.39 11.48 -5.28
CA ASP A 398 -41.60 12.26 -5.14
C ASP A 398 -42.48 11.77 -3.96
N SER A 399 -43.56 12.49 -3.69
CA SER A 399 -44.49 12.16 -2.60
C SER A 399 -45.50 11.07 -2.94
N SER A 400 -45.54 10.58 -4.20
CA SER A 400 -46.56 9.61 -4.67
C SER A 400 -46.38 8.20 -4.10
N SER A 401 -45.23 7.93 -3.48
CA SER A 401 -44.82 6.59 -3.02
C SER A 401 -44.73 5.54 -4.16
N TYR A 402 -44.77 5.94 -5.41
CA TYR A 402 -44.69 5.03 -6.56
C TYR A 402 -43.40 4.23 -6.53
N ILE A 403 -42.27 4.91 -6.49
CA ILE A 403 -40.94 4.24 -6.46
C ILE A 403 -40.79 3.31 -5.25
N HIS A 404 -41.26 3.74 -4.07
CA HIS A 404 -41.20 2.90 -2.87
C HIS A 404 -41.98 1.60 -3.04
N ARG A 405 -43.16 1.64 -3.65
CA ARG A 405 -43.98 0.44 -3.93
C ARG A 405 -43.28 -0.49 -4.92
N GLU A 406 -42.70 0.07 -5.99
CA GLU A 406 -42.00 -0.70 -7.01
C GLU A 406 -40.76 -1.39 -6.40
N ILE A 407 -39.96 -0.69 -5.59
CA ILE A 407 -38.82 -1.28 -4.86
C ILE A 407 -39.28 -2.39 -3.92
N GLN A 408 -40.36 -2.15 -3.17
CA GLN A 408 -40.89 -3.14 -2.25
C GLN A 408 -41.39 -4.40 -2.97
N SER A 409 -42.03 -4.25 -4.11
CA SER A 409 -42.51 -5.37 -4.93
C SER A 409 -41.37 -6.25 -5.45
N ASN A 410 -40.18 -5.68 -5.66
CA ASN A 410 -38.99 -6.37 -6.16
C ASN A 410 -37.96 -6.73 -5.06
N GLN A 411 -38.31 -6.51 -3.77
CA GLN A 411 -37.39 -6.74 -2.65
C GLN A 411 -36.90 -8.20 -2.53
N HIS A 412 -37.71 -9.16 -2.99
CA HIS A 412 -37.38 -10.59 -2.96
C HIS A 412 -36.13 -10.95 -3.80
N TRP A 413 -35.72 -10.11 -4.75
CA TRP A 413 -34.47 -10.27 -5.51
C TRP A 413 -33.21 -9.89 -4.70
N GLY A 414 -33.34 -9.26 -3.53
CA GLY A 414 -32.20 -8.84 -2.70
C GLY A 414 -31.33 -7.74 -3.30
N LYS A 415 -31.82 -7.02 -4.31
CA LYS A 415 -31.10 -5.98 -5.05
C LYS A 415 -31.63 -4.58 -4.66
N SER A 416 -30.77 -3.74 -4.09
CA SER A 416 -31.14 -2.39 -3.63
C SER A 416 -31.49 -1.47 -4.82
N GLY A 417 -32.67 -0.83 -4.72
CA GLY A 417 -33.17 0.10 -5.73
C GLY A 417 -33.73 -0.55 -6.99
N LEU A 418 -33.82 -1.88 -7.05
CA LEU A 418 -34.44 -2.60 -8.17
C LEU A 418 -35.93 -2.35 -8.19
N ILE A 419 -36.46 -1.86 -9.32
CA ILE A 419 -37.91 -1.63 -9.52
C ILE A 419 -38.51 -2.54 -10.59
N GLN A 420 -37.70 -3.16 -11.42
CA GLN A 420 -38.16 -4.08 -12.46
C GLN A 420 -37.08 -5.09 -12.79
N HIS A 421 -37.45 -6.36 -12.93
CA HIS A 421 -36.62 -7.46 -13.37
C HIS A 421 -37.38 -8.30 -14.41
N ILE A 422 -36.77 -8.50 -15.55
CA ILE A 422 -37.32 -9.27 -16.66
C ILE A 422 -36.24 -10.22 -17.16
N GLU A 423 -36.59 -11.48 -17.35
CA GLU A 423 -35.76 -12.47 -18.05
C GLU A 423 -36.48 -12.91 -19.31
N GLU A 424 -35.90 -12.63 -20.46
CA GLU A 424 -36.45 -13.00 -21.76
C GLU A 424 -35.33 -13.54 -22.67
N ASN A 425 -35.55 -14.70 -23.27
CA ASN A 425 -34.63 -15.34 -24.22
C ASN A 425 -33.19 -15.52 -23.66
N GLY A 426 -33.03 -15.72 -22.34
CA GLY A 426 -31.75 -15.83 -21.68
C GLY A 426 -31.00 -14.52 -21.47
N ILE A 427 -31.69 -13.41 -21.63
CA ILE A 427 -31.19 -12.05 -21.41
C ILE A 427 -31.91 -11.49 -20.19
N THR A 428 -31.17 -10.87 -19.29
CA THR A 428 -31.72 -10.21 -18.10
C THR A 428 -31.78 -8.70 -18.30
N TYR A 429 -32.94 -8.12 -18.03
CA TYR A 429 -33.17 -6.68 -18.06
C TYR A 429 -33.61 -6.20 -16.68
N GLU A 430 -32.92 -5.20 -16.15
CA GLU A 430 -33.15 -4.68 -14.81
C GLU A 430 -33.22 -3.16 -14.80
N ILE A 431 -34.21 -2.58 -14.14
CA ILE A 431 -34.31 -1.14 -13.91
C ILE A 431 -34.06 -0.85 -12.42
N TYR A 432 -33.10 0.02 -12.18
CA TYR A 432 -32.75 0.50 -10.86
C TYR A 432 -33.05 1.99 -10.71
N VAL A 433 -33.62 2.37 -9.60
CA VAL A 433 -33.72 3.77 -9.18
C VAL A 433 -32.79 4.00 -8.01
N LYS A 434 -31.85 4.91 -8.14
CA LYS A 434 -30.82 5.20 -7.15
C LYS A 434 -30.82 6.67 -6.78
N LYS A 435 -30.62 6.95 -5.50
CA LYS A 435 -30.28 8.30 -5.04
C LYS A 435 -28.78 8.52 -5.15
N TRP A 436 -28.38 9.76 -5.39
CA TRP A 436 -26.95 10.13 -5.33
C TRP A 436 -26.30 9.72 -4.03
N SER A 437 -27.01 9.86 -2.89
CA SER A 437 -26.51 9.43 -1.58
C SER A 437 -26.16 7.93 -1.51
N GLU A 438 -26.94 7.09 -2.20
CA GLU A 438 -26.70 5.64 -2.26
C GLU A 438 -25.45 5.32 -3.09
N LEU A 439 -25.28 5.96 -4.26
CA LEU A 439 -24.09 5.79 -5.09
C LEU A 439 -22.80 6.22 -4.36
N PHE A 440 -22.86 7.34 -3.66
CA PHE A 440 -21.70 7.79 -2.86
C PHE A 440 -21.42 6.85 -1.68
N SER A 441 -22.45 6.34 -1.02
CA SER A 441 -22.30 5.36 0.05
C SER A 441 -21.73 4.02 -0.46
N ASP A 442 -22.21 3.54 -1.60
CA ASP A 442 -21.71 2.32 -2.25
C ASP A 442 -20.22 2.44 -2.60
N PHE A 443 -19.79 3.62 -3.09
CA PHE A 443 -18.38 3.91 -3.31
C PHE A 443 -17.58 3.88 -1.99
N GLU A 444 -18.06 4.57 -0.97
CA GLU A 444 -17.37 4.62 0.33
C GLU A 444 -17.23 3.22 0.95
N ILE A 445 -18.27 2.39 0.89
CA ILE A 445 -18.23 1.03 1.40
C ILE A 445 -17.19 0.19 0.64
N ARG A 446 -17.19 0.24 -0.69
CA ARG A 446 -16.23 -0.51 -1.53
C ARG A 446 -14.77 -0.13 -1.25
N HIS A 447 -14.49 1.14 -1.00
CA HIS A 447 -13.13 1.64 -0.83
C HIS A 447 -12.70 1.82 0.62
N ASN A 448 -13.62 1.79 1.60
CA ASN A 448 -13.33 2.05 3.00
C ASN A 448 -12.26 1.11 3.57
N PHE A 449 -12.28 -0.15 3.18
CA PHE A 449 -11.28 -1.12 3.61
C PHE A 449 -9.86 -0.70 3.17
N LEU A 450 -9.68 -0.34 1.89
CA LEU A 450 -8.38 0.08 1.36
C LEU A 450 -7.93 1.40 1.98
N LEU A 451 -8.83 2.38 2.08
CA LEU A 451 -8.54 3.69 2.65
C LEU A 451 -8.16 3.61 4.14
N SER A 452 -8.80 2.72 4.90
CA SER A 452 -8.46 2.49 6.30
C SER A 452 -7.12 1.78 6.47
N LYS A 453 -6.79 0.85 5.59
CA LYS A 453 -5.49 0.16 5.60
C LYS A 453 -4.33 1.05 5.20
N LEU A 454 -4.57 1.99 4.30
CA LEU A 454 -3.58 2.99 3.90
C LEU A 454 -3.48 4.17 4.90
N GLU A 455 -4.32 4.17 5.96
CA GLU A 455 -4.38 5.26 6.97
C GLU A 455 -4.43 6.66 6.34
N MET A 456 -5.09 6.75 5.18
CA MET A 456 -5.15 8.00 4.43
C MET A 456 -5.91 9.07 5.21
N LYS A 457 -5.34 10.25 5.32
CA LYS A 457 -5.96 11.39 5.99
C LYS A 457 -7.14 11.90 5.15
N ARG A 458 -8.36 11.40 5.43
CA ARG A 458 -9.59 11.79 4.70
C ARG A 458 -9.78 13.29 4.54
N LYS A 459 -9.40 14.10 5.53
CA LYS A 459 -9.49 15.57 5.45
C LYS A 459 -8.63 16.18 4.34
N ALA A 460 -7.49 15.58 4.03
CA ALA A 460 -6.61 16.04 2.94
C ALA A 460 -7.14 15.69 1.55
N LEU A 461 -8.09 14.75 1.46
CA LEU A 461 -8.72 14.30 0.22
C LEU A 461 -10.09 14.97 -0.04
N MET A 462 -10.49 15.94 0.78
CA MET A 462 -11.72 16.68 0.57
C MET A 462 -11.50 17.81 -0.42
N ALA A 463 -12.12 17.72 -1.58
CA ALA A 463 -12.19 18.84 -2.51
C ALA A 463 -13.12 19.94 -1.94
N HIS A 464 -12.74 21.20 -2.12
CA HIS A 464 -13.50 22.37 -1.69
C HIS A 464 -13.74 23.30 -2.89
N PRO A 465 -14.40 22.83 -3.98
CA PRO A 465 -14.65 23.69 -5.13
C PRO A 465 -15.56 24.87 -4.72
N SER A 466 -15.18 26.04 -5.20
CA SER A 466 -15.90 27.29 -4.99
C SER A 466 -16.77 27.69 -6.19
N SER A 467 -16.56 27.02 -7.34
CA SER A 467 -17.27 27.30 -8.59
C SER A 467 -17.53 26.03 -9.39
N ARG A 468 -18.50 26.12 -10.33
CA ARG A 468 -18.84 25.08 -11.30
C ARG A 468 -17.63 24.66 -12.14
N SER A 469 -16.87 25.62 -12.65
CA SER A 469 -15.67 25.33 -13.46
C SER A 469 -14.60 24.57 -12.68
N GLU A 470 -14.45 24.86 -11.40
CA GLU A 470 -13.49 24.16 -10.53
C GLU A 470 -13.90 22.70 -10.28
N VAL A 471 -15.20 22.40 -10.16
CA VAL A 471 -15.70 21.03 -10.11
C VAL A 471 -15.30 20.26 -11.37
N HIS A 472 -15.55 20.82 -12.55
CA HIS A 472 -15.18 20.21 -13.83
C HIS A 472 -13.67 19.96 -13.91
N GLN A 473 -12.85 20.94 -13.53
CA GLN A 473 -11.41 20.81 -13.54
C GLN A 473 -10.93 19.67 -12.63
N ILE A 474 -11.47 19.59 -11.40
CA ILE A 474 -11.13 18.52 -10.45
C ILE A 474 -11.47 17.15 -11.01
N VAL A 475 -12.65 16.97 -11.59
CA VAL A 475 -13.09 15.67 -12.10
C VAL A 475 -12.32 15.28 -13.35
N SER A 476 -12.06 16.20 -14.27
CA SER A 476 -11.30 15.94 -15.50
C SER A 476 -9.84 15.63 -15.24
N SER A 477 -9.17 16.39 -14.35
CA SER A 477 -7.74 16.21 -14.05
C SER A 477 -7.42 14.92 -13.29
N ASN A 478 -8.43 14.28 -12.71
CA ASN A 478 -8.25 13.04 -11.94
C ASN A 478 -8.55 11.77 -12.76
N ASN A 479 -8.81 11.90 -14.05
CA ASN A 479 -9.08 10.76 -14.95
C ASN A 479 -7.89 10.36 -15.84
N GLU A 480 -6.81 11.14 -15.84
CA GLU A 480 -5.54 10.81 -16.51
C GLU A 480 -4.63 9.95 -15.60
#